data_322ccd2a6212dda1124fecc407482070
#
_entry.id   322ccd2a6212dda1124fecc407482070
#
_cell.length_a   1.000
_cell.length_b   1.000
_cell.length_c   1.000
_cell.angle_alpha   90.00
_cell.angle_beta   90.00
_cell.angle_gamma   90.00
#
_symmetry.space_group_name_H-M   'P 1'
#
loop_
_entity.id
_entity.type
_entity.pdbx_description
1 polymer ?
#
loop_
_entity_poly.entity_id
_entity_poly.type
_entity_poly.pdbx_seq_one_letter_code
_entity_poly.pdbx_strand_id
1 'polypeptide(L)'
;MARTLAMFTDTSLCIGCRACQVACKQWNELPSEQPEWTGSYQNHSTFTDKTYRLVRFIEKPQANGELSWLLMSDVCKHCAQAGCLDACPTGAIYRTEFGTVNINQDVCNGCRYCVSSCPFGVVSFNHDTGRANKCTFCNDRIHNGLGPACAKTCPTESIQFGFRDELVAKADKRLESLKGMGYKEAQLYGADSKGPLGGLNAFFLLLDKPTTYGLPEKPLLPQRNVLVDSLLSVGSALLVGVGAVIAFRDRGGDKGGGDA
;
A
#
# COMPACT_ATOMS: atom_id res chain seq x y z
N MET A 1 -22.32 -6.06 14.31
CA MET A 1 -20.93 -5.78 13.94
C MET A 1 -20.74 -4.28 13.85
N ALA A 2 -19.67 -3.72 14.41
CA ALA A 2 -19.39 -2.30 14.27
C ALA A 2 -19.18 -1.97 12.77
N ARG A 3 -19.73 -0.84 12.30
CA ARG A 3 -19.55 -0.39 10.91
C ARG A 3 -18.09 0.04 10.69
N THR A 4 -17.47 -0.43 9.63
CA THR A 4 -16.09 -0.10 9.27
C THR A 4 -15.99 1.37 8.84
N LEU A 5 -15.02 2.09 9.38
CA LEU A 5 -14.67 3.44 8.95
C LEU A 5 -13.70 3.40 7.77
N ALA A 6 -13.83 4.34 6.86
CA ALA A 6 -13.03 4.43 5.67
C ALA A 6 -12.67 5.88 5.33
N MET A 7 -11.72 6.00 4.41
CA MET A 7 -11.31 7.24 3.78
C MET A 7 -11.43 7.06 2.27
N PHE A 8 -12.17 7.94 1.64
CA PHE A 8 -12.31 8.02 0.20
C PHE A 8 -11.52 9.21 -0.33
N THR A 9 -10.68 9.00 -1.32
CA THR A 9 -9.92 10.07 -1.98
C THR A 9 -10.37 10.17 -3.44
N ASP A 10 -11.04 11.27 -3.78
CA ASP A 10 -11.41 11.63 -5.15
C ASP A 10 -10.26 12.42 -5.79
N THR A 11 -9.51 11.81 -6.69
CA THR A 11 -8.38 12.47 -7.35
C THR A 11 -8.80 13.57 -8.32
N SER A 12 -10.07 13.57 -8.78
CA SER A 12 -10.60 14.62 -9.65
C SER A 12 -10.79 15.97 -8.93
N LEU A 13 -10.85 15.94 -7.60
CA LEU A 13 -10.98 17.13 -6.75
C LEU A 13 -9.65 17.55 -6.12
N CYS A 14 -8.60 16.74 -6.24
CA CYS A 14 -7.32 17.05 -5.64
C CYS A 14 -6.61 18.17 -6.41
N ILE A 15 -6.26 19.25 -5.70
CA ILE A 15 -5.54 20.41 -6.27
C ILE A 15 -4.05 20.42 -5.93
N GLY A 16 -3.51 19.36 -5.31
CA GLY A 16 -2.10 19.26 -4.99
C GLY A 16 -1.60 20.23 -3.91
N CYS A 17 -2.45 20.84 -3.13
CA CYS A 17 -2.10 21.88 -2.15
C CYS A 17 -1.25 21.38 -0.96
N ARG A 18 -1.11 20.06 -0.76
CA ARG A 18 -0.36 19.39 0.32
C ARG A 18 -0.84 19.71 1.74
N ALA A 19 -1.94 20.42 1.95
CA ALA A 19 -2.47 20.69 3.29
C ALA A 19 -2.69 19.40 4.10
N CYS A 20 -3.15 18.32 3.47
CA CYS A 20 -3.31 17.00 4.08
C CYS A 20 -1.98 16.38 4.54
N GLN A 21 -0.89 16.60 3.80
CA GLN A 21 0.45 16.13 4.16
C GLN A 21 0.99 16.92 5.37
N VAL A 22 0.83 18.23 5.37
CA VAL A 22 1.22 19.11 6.50
C VAL A 22 0.42 18.77 7.75
N ALA A 23 -0.92 18.66 7.65
CA ALA A 23 -1.77 18.32 8.78
C ALA A 23 -1.45 16.93 9.36
N CYS A 24 -1.08 15.95 8.52
CA CYS A 24 -0.64 14.64 8.97
C CYS A 24 0.66 14.73 9.75
N LYS A 25 1.66 15.49 9.26
CA LYS A 25 2.92 15.71 9.96
C LYS A 25 2.70 16.42 11.29
N GLN A 26 1.94 17.48 11.30
CA GLN A 26 1.66 18.27 12.50
C GLN A 26 0.94 17.44 13.56
N TRP A 27 -0.08 16.69 13.19
CA TRP A 27 -0.86 15.89 14.14
C TRP A 27 -0.06 14.73 14.74
N ASN A 28 0.78 14.07 13.93
CA ASN A 28 1.58 12.93 14.39
C ASN A 28 2.98 13.35 14.88
N GLU A 29 3.23 14.65 15.04
CA GLU A 29 4.51 15.22 15.50
C GLU A 29 5.72 14.70 14.70
N LEU A 30 5.52 14.48 13.38
CA LEU A 30 6.56 13.96 12.51
C LEU A 30 7.56 15.05 12.16
N PRO A 31 8.86 14.81 12.30
CA PRO A 31 9.88 15.80 11.99
C PRO A 31 9.88 16.15 10.50
N SER A 32 10.45 17.32 10.20
CA SER A 32 10.64 17.74 8.82
C SER A 32 11.67 16.85 8.12
N GLU A 33 11.55 16.77 6.80
CA GLU A 33 12.54 16.17 5.91
C GLU A 33 13.00 17.22 4.92
N GLN A 34 14.24 17.15 4.51
CA GLN A 34 14.79 17.97 3.43
C GLN A 34 14.93 17.10 2.19
N PRO A 35 13.92 17.06 1.32
CA PRO A 35 14.01 16.32 0.08
C PRO A 35 14.97 17.02 -0.89
N GLU A 36 15.68 16.22 -1.68
CA GLU A 36 16.49 16.75 -2.77
C GLU A 36 15.61 17.36 -3.86
N TRP A 37 16.06 18.46 -4.43
CA TRP A 37 15.40 19.09 -5.56
C TRP A 37 15.58 18.24 -6.82
N THR A 38 14.45 17.74 -7.38
CA THR A 38 14.44 16.85 -8.56
C THR A 38 14.00 17.55 -9.85
N GLY A 39 13.78 18.88 -9.82
CA GLY A 39 13.20 19.60 -10.95
C GLY A 39 11.69 19.42 -11.13
N SER A 40 11.03 18.69 -10.24
CA SER A 40 9.59 18.44 -10.25
C SER A 40 8.89 19.03 -9.03
N TYR A 41 7.56 19.16 -9.11
CA TYR A 41 6.73 19.49 -7.95
C TYR A 41 6.65 18.34 -6.93
N GLN A 42 7.09 17.15 -7.30
CA GLN A 42 7.16 15.99 -6.39
C GLN A 42 8.35 16.18 -5.43
N ASN A 43 8.06 16.56 -4.18
CA ASN A 43 9.10 16.78 -3.17
C ASN A 43 9.52 15.53 -2.39
N HIS A 44 8.72 14.46 -2.43
CA HIS A 44 9.04 13.16 -1.85
C HIS A 44 8.67 12.07 -2.85
N SER A 45 9.58 11.17 -3.15
CA SER A 45 9.33 10.05 -4.08
C SER A 45 8.57 8.90 -3.42
N THR A 46 8.81 8.68 -2.13
CA THR A 46 8.32 7.53 -1.36
C THR A 46 7.80 7.93 0.01
N PHE A 47 7.11 6.99 0.66
CA PHE A 47 6.78 7.10 2.07
C PHE A 47 8.04 6.88 2.92
N THR A 48 8.09 7.57 4.06
CA THR A 48 9.17 7.44 5.03
C THR A 48 8.58 7.31 6.44
N ASP A 49 9.43 7.05 7.42
CA ASP A 49 9.05 7.06 8.83
C ASP A 49 8.60 8.45 9.33
N LYS A 50 8.92 9.50 8.56
CA LYS A 50 8.58 10.90 8.80
C LYS A 50 7.48 11.44 7.87
N THR A 51 7.04 10.67 6.87
CA THR A 51 6.01 11.06 5.89
C THR A 51 5.01 9.94 5.68
N TYR A 52 3.89 9.97 6.44
CA TYR A 52 2.81 8.97 6.38
C TYR A 52 1.78 9.23 5.28
N ARG A 53 1.73 10.45 4.77
CA ARG A 53 0.86 10.87 3.66
C ARG A 53 1.69 11.63 2.64
N LEU A 54 1.48 11.28 1.37
CA LEU A 54 2.25 11.79 0.25
C LEU A 54 1.30 12.30 -0.84
N VAL A 55 1.43 13.55 -1.24
CA VAL A 55 0.74 14.08 -2.42
C VAL A 55 1.60 13.81 -3.65
N ARG A 56 1.10 12.98 -4.56
CA ARG A 56 1.75 12.65 -5.82
C ARG A 56 1.37 13.66 -6.89
N PHE A 57 2.38 14.15 -7.60
CA PHE A 57 2.29 15.01 -8.78
C PHE A 57 2.73 14.19 -9.99
N ILE A 58 1.80 13.90 -10.87
CA ILE A 58 2.05 13.05 -12.04
C ILE A 58 1.86 13.89 -13.29
N GLU A 59 2.93 14.10 -14.00
CA GLU A 59 2.98 14.81 -15.27
C GLU A 59 2.84 13.78 -16.39
N LYS A 60 1.68 13.74 -17.04
CA LYS A 60 1.38 12.79 -18.10
C LYS A 60 1.32 13.51 -19.44
N PRO A 61 2.31 13.30 -20.36
CA PRO A 61 2.23 13.81 -21.71
C PRO A 61 1.03 13.19 -22.46
N GLN A 62 0.29 14.01 -23.18
CA GLN A 62 -0.81 13.59 -24.03
C GLN A 62 -0.36 13.49 -25.50
N ALA A 63 -1.13 12.75 -26.31
CA ALA A 63 -0.83 12.57 -27.73
C ALA A 63 -0.82 13.88 -28.53
N ASN A 64 -1.54 14.91 -28.07
CA ASN A 64 -1.57 16.25 -28.67
C ASN A 64 -0.41 17.15 -28.25
N GLY A 65 0.56 16.65 -27.47
CA GLY A 65 1.70 17.41 -26.93
C GLY A 65 1.39 18.23 -25.67
N GLU A 66 0.14 18.24 -25.21
CA GLU A 66 -0.22 18.88 -23.95
C GLU A 66 0.19 18.01 -22.75
N LEU A 67 0.36 18.65 -21.59
CA LEU A 67 0.66 18.00 -20.32
C LEU A 67 -0.59 17.90 -19.47
N SER A 68 -0.96 16.69 -19.07
CA SER A 68 -2.02 16.44 -18.10
C SER A 68 -1.42 16.29 -16.71
N TRP A 69 -1.94 17.03 -15.75
CA TRP A 69 -1.59 16.91 -14.35
C TRP A 69 -2.56 15.99 -13.63
N LEU A 70 -2.05 14.90 -13.11
CA LEU A 70 -2.81 14.00 -12.25
C LEU A 70 -2.26 14.11 -10.83
N LEU A 71 -3.16 14.33 -9.88
CA LEU A 71 -2.83 14.58 -8.48
C LEU A 71 -3.50 13.54 -7.59
N MET A 72 -2.76 13.01 -6.62
CA MET A 72 -3.31 12.03 -5.68
C MET A 72 -2.73 12.23 -4.28
N SER A 73 -3.57 12.34 -3.29
CA SER A 73 -3.16 12.27 -1.90
C SER A 73 -3.07 10.81 -1.45
N ASP A 74 -1.88 10.24 -1.57
CA ASP A 74 -1.59 8.83 -1.27
C ASP A 74 -1.33 8.60 0.23
N VAL A 75 -1.69 7.39 0.72
CA VAL A 75 -1.60 7.01 2.14
C VAL A 75 -1.63 5.49 2.30
N CYS A 76 -1.38 4.98 3.51
CA CYS A 76 -1.64 3.57 3.84
C CYS A 76 -3.08 3.19 3.52
N LYS A 77 -3.28 2.04 2.87
CA LYS A 77 -4.59 1.59 2.36
C LYS A 77 -5.45 0.94 3.44
N HIS A 78 -4.90 0.64 4.63
CA HIS A 78 -5.61 -0.05 5.73
C HIS A 78 -6.44 -1.24 5.21
N CYS A 79 -5.76 -2.15 4.50
CA CYS A 79 -6.36 -3.26 3.77
C CYS A 79 -7.25 -4.15 4.66
N ALA A 80 -8.37 -4.65 4.12
CA ALA A 80 -9.20 -5.62 4.82
C ALA A 80 -8.45 -6.95 5.02
N GLN A 81 -7.63 -7.38 4.05
CA GLN A 81 -6.63 -8.42 4.21
C GLN A 81 -5.25 -7.76 4.13
N ALA A 82 -4.59 -7.63 5.27
CA ALA A 82 -3.39 -6.81 5.41
C ALA A 82 -2.15 -7.67 5.52
N GLY A 83 -1.34 -7.74 4.45
CA GLY A 83 -0.09 -8.51 4.44
C GLY A 83 0.88 -8.10 5.54
N CYS A 84 0.91 -6.83 5.92
CA CYS A 84 1.73 -6.36 7.04
C CYS A 84 1.26 -6.91 8.40
N LEU A 85 -0.05 -7.11 8.58
CA LEU A 85 -0.62 -7.70 9.81
C LEU A 85 -0.29 -9.19 9.86
N ASP A 86 -0.53 -9.90 8.74
CA ASP A 86 -0.30 -11.33 8.66
C ASP A 86 1.19 -11.70 8.84
N ALA A 87 2.10 -10.80 8.41
CA ALA A 87 3.53 -11.02 8.51
C ALA A 87 4.14 -10.64 9.87
N CYS A 88 3.37 -10.05 10.79
CA CYS A 88 3.91 -9.58 12.06
C CYS A 88 4.05 -10.71 13.10
N PRO A 89 5.28 -11.17 13.44
CA PRO A 89 5.47 -12.32 14.32
C PRO A 89 5.17 -12.01 15.79
N THR A 90 5.22 -10.74 16.19
CA THR A 90 4.98 -10.32 17.58
C THR A 90 3.55 -9.91 17.86
N GLY A 91 2.68 -9.86 16.80
CA GLY A 91 1.33 -9.32 16.94
C GLY A 91 1.28 -7.81 17.18
N ALA A 92 2.39 -7.09 16.97
CA ALA A 92 2.43 -5.62 17.11
C ALA A 92 1.49 -4.91 16.13
N ILE A 93 1.23 -5.51 14.97
CA ILE A 93 0.26 -4.99 14.00
C ILE A 93 -1.09 -5.62 14.30
N TYR A 94 -2.09 -4.77 14.48
CA TYR A 94 -3.42 -5.19 14.89
C TYR A 94 -4.51 -4.42 14.14
N ARG A 95 -5.72 -4.96 14.17
CA ARG A 95 -6.91 -4.30 13.62
C ARG A 95 -7.67 -3.62 14.75
N THR A 96 -7.99 -2.35 14.52
CA THR A 96 -8.79 -1.58 15.46
C THR A 96 -10.28 -1.94 15.35
N GLU A 97 -11.09 -1.53 16.30
CA GLU A 97 -12.55 -1.66 16.27
C GLU A 97 -13.20 -0.94 15.09
N PHE A 98 -12.53 0.04 14.51
CA PHE A 98 -12.96 0.77 13.30
C PHE A 98 -12.60 0.04 12.00
N GLY A 99 -11.96 -1.14 12.08
CA GLY A 99 -11.52 -1.92 10.94
C GLY A 99 -10.19 -1.46 10.33
N THR A 100 -9.55 -0.43 10.89
CA THR A 100 -8.25 0.06 10.42
C THR A 100 -7.10 -0.78 10.96
N VAL A 101 -5.91 -0.68 10.36
CA VAL A 101 -4.74 -1.46 10.77
C VAL A 101 -3.72 -0.52 11.41
N ASN A 102 -3.31 -0.82 12.65
CA ASN A 102 -2.35 -0.01 13.40
C ASN A 102 -1.15 -0.83 13.88
N ILE A 103 -0.11 -0.15 14.36
CA ILE A 103 1.09 -0.74 14.95
C ILE A 103 1.15 -0.30 16.43
N ASN A 104 1.19 -1.26 17.32
CA ASN A 104 1.53 -1.01 18.72
C ASN A 104 3.06 -0.89 18.81
N GLN A 105 3.53 0.31 19.12
CA GLN A 105 4.95 0.62 19.16
C GLN A 105 5.67 -0.12 20.32
N ASP A 106 4.98 -0.41 21.42
CA ASP A 106 5.58 -1.08 22.59
C ASP A 106 5.84 -2.56 22.35
N VAL A 107 5.08 -3.18 21.45
CA VAL A 107 5.20 -4.60 21.06
C VAL A 107 6.09 -4.80 19.81
N CYS A 108 6.34 -3.74 19.04
CA CYS A 108 7.11 -3.81 17.82
C CYS A 108 8.60 -4.06 18.12
N ASN A 109 9.14 -5.17 17.64
CA ASN A 109 10.56 -5.53 17.79
C ASN A 109 11.44 -5.12 16.58
N GLY A 110 10.89 -4.43 15.59
CA GLY A 110 11.64 -3.91 14.44
C GLY A 110 12.10 -4.94 13.41
N CYS A 111 11.50 -6.13 13.34
CA CYS A 111 11.91 -7.21 12.41
C CYS A 111 11.74 -6.89 10.92
N ARG A 112 11.02 -5.84 10.55
CA ARG A 112 10.78 -5.31 9.18
C ARG A 112 9.98 -6.22 8.23
N TYR A 113 9.46 -7.37 8.66
CA TYR A 113 8.65 -8.24 7.77
C TYR A 113 7.42 -7.52 7.22
N CYS A 114 6.83 -6.60 7.98
CA CYS A 114 5.72 -5.77 7.52
C CYS A 114 6.09 -4.79 6.39
N VAL A 115 7.36 -4.38 6.29
CA VAL A 115 7.84 -3.50 5.22
C VAL A 115 7.82 -4.23 3.89
N SER A 116 8.43 -5.42 3.83
CA SER A 116 8.48 -6.26 2.62
C SER A 116 7.13 -6.85 2.24
N SER A 117 6.23 -7.07 3.21
CA SER A 117 4.90 -7.64 2.97
C SER A 117 3.85 -6.63 2.53
N CYS A 118 4.19 -5.34 2.46
CA CYS A 118 3.27 -4.30 2.04
C CYS A 118 3.32 -4.10 0.51
N PRO A 119 2.27 -4.47 -0.25
CA PRO A 119 2.29 -4.33 -1.71
C PRO A 119 2.27 -2.87 -2.20
N PHE A 120 2.09 -1.92 -1.29
CA PHE A 120 2.05 -0.48 -1.57
C PHE A 120 3.29 0.27 -1.09
N GLY A 121 4.23 -0.39 -0.41
CA GLY A 121 5.44 0.24 0.10
C GLY A 121 5.21 1.37 1.10
N VAL A 122 4.11 1.33 1.86
CA VAL A 122 3.72 2.43 2.76
C VAL A 122 4.12 2.22 4.23
N VAL A 123 4.70 1.08 4.54
CA VAL A 123 5.27 0.80 5.88
C VAL A 123 6.75 1.14 5.83
N SER A 124 7.19 2.02 6.70
CA SER A 124 8.57 2.47 6.80
C SER A 124 9.19 2.02 8.12
N PHE A 125 10.50 1.96 8.15
CA PHE A 125 11.26 1.63 9.34
C PHE A 125 11.95 2.90 9.88
N ASN A 126 11.73 3.20 11.13
CA ASN A 126 12.40 4.30 11.81
C ASN A 126 13.68 3.77 12.48
N HIS A 127 14.82 4.29 12.00
CA HIS A 127 16.14 3.88 12.48
C HIS A 127 16.47 4.40 13.88
N ASP A 128 15.87 5.53 14.28
CA ASP A 128 16.11 6.14 15.59
C ASP A 128 15.40 5.35 16.71
N THR A 129 14.18 4.88 16.43
CA THR A 129 13.39 4.09 17.40
C THR A 129 13.55 2.59 17.24
N GLY A 130 14.11 2.12 16.12
CA GLY A 130 14.20 0.70 15.78
C GLY A 130 12.86 0.04 15.47
N ARG A 131 11.82 0.80 15.10
CA ARG A 131 10.43 0.31 14.98
C ARG A 131 9.82 0.65 13.61
N ALA A 132 8.81 -0.11 13.21
CA ALA A 132 8.07 0.15 11.99
C ALA A 132 7.00 1.22 12.19
N ASN A 133 6.85 2.11 11.20
CA ASN A 133 5.89 3.21 11.21
C ASN A 133 5.04 3.23 9.94
N LYS A 134 3.83 3.72 10.05
CA LYS A 134 2.91 4.00 8.95
C LYS A 134 1.77 4.90 9.41
N CYS A 135 0.90 5.30 8.50
CA CYS A 135 -0.34 6.00 8.85
C CYS A 135 -1.14 5.24 9.94
N THR A 136 -1.55 5.95 10.98
CA THR A 136 -2.35 5.43 12.10
C THR A 136 -3.86 5.54 11.86
N PHE A 137 -4.27 6.11 10.71
CA PHE A 137 -5.64 6.55 10.43
C PHE A 137 -6.15 7.60 11.44
N CYS A 138 -5.25 8.24 12.18
CA CYS A 138 -5.55 9.12 13.29
C CYS A 138 -6.50 8.47 14.31
N ASN A 139 -6.20 7.26 14.73
CA ASN A 139 -7.04 6.44 15.61
C ASN A 139 -7.40 7.18 16.91
N ASP A 140 -6.45 7.91 17.47
CA ASP A 140 -6.61 8.79 18.63
C ASP A 140 -7.67 9.87 18.42
N ARG A 141 -7.70 10.51 17.23
CA ARG A 141 -8.73 11.48 16.88
C ARG A 141 -10.11 10.85 16.76
N ILE A 142 -10.18 9.67 16.15
CA ILE A 142 -11.43 8.95 15.92
C ILE A 142 -12.06 8.54 17.25
N HIS A 143 -11.26 8.07 18.20
CA HIS A 143 -11.72 7.79 19.57
C HIS A 143 -12.33 9.00 20.28
N ASN A 144 -11.85 10.19 19.93
CA ASN A 144 -12.38 11.45 20.46
C ASN A 144 -13.49 12.06 19.57
N GLY A 145 -14.11 11.28 18.67
CA GLY A 145 -15.19 11.74 17.81
C GLY A 145 -14.75 12.70 16.69
N LEU A 146 -13.44 12.82 16.45
CA LEU A 146 -12.88 13.69 15.41
C LEU A 146 -12.48 12.88 14.19
N GLY A 147 -12.67 13.44 12.99
CA GLY A 147 -12.17 12.83 11.77
C GLY A 147 -10.63 12.94 11.64
N PRO A 148 -9.99 12.13 10.76
CA PRO A 148 -8.57 12.21 10.48
C PRO A 148 -8.14 13.63 10.10
N ALA A 149 -6.96 14.06 10.58
CA ALA A 149 -6.44 15.41 10.35
C ALA A 149 -6.37 15.78 8.86
N CYS A 150 -5.97 14.84 8.02
CA CYS A 150 -5.87 15.03 6.58
C CYS A 150 -7.22 15.22 5.87
N ALA A 151 -8.28 14.55 6.34
CA ALA A 151 -9.62 14.74 5.79
C ALA A 151 -10.20 16.09 6.25
N LYS A 152 -10.00 16.44 7.53
CA LYS A 152 -10.47 17.70 8.11
C LYS A 152 -9.90 18.94 7.41
N THR A 153 -8.64 18.87 6.98
CA THR A 153 -7.93 20.01 6.37
C THR A 153 -8.10 20.12 4.86
N CYS A 154 -8.71 19.12 4.18
CA CYS A 154 -8.81 19.12 2.72
C CYS A 154 -9.78 20.20 2.22
N PRO A 155 -9.33 21.27 1.53
CA PRO A 155 -10.19 22.40 1.18
C PRO A 155 -11.19 22.08 0.08
N THR A 156 -10.89 21.05 -0.75
CA THR A 156 -11.75 20.63 -1.86
C THR A 156 -12.59 19.39 -1.54
N GLU A 157 -12.50 18.88 -0.30
CA GLU A 157 -13.11 17.62 0.10
C GLU A 157 -12.74 16.42 -0.79
N SER A 158 -11.57 16.51 -1.45
CA SER A 158 -11.00 15.37 -2.18
C SER A 158 -10.82 14.18 -1.24
N ILE A 159 -10.50 14.42 0.04
CA ILE A 159 -10.36 13.39 1.07
C ILE A 159 -11.60 13.43 1.96
N GLN A 160 -12.39 12.37 1.93
CA GLN A 160 -13.61 12.21 2.69
C GLN A 160 -13.47 11.08 3.69
N PHE A 161 -14.07 11.22 4.86
CA PHE A 161 -14.02 10.26 5.95
C PHE A 161 -15.44 9.93 6.42
N GLY A 162 -15.71 8.67 6.71
CA GLY A 162 -17.02 8.21 7.16
C GLY A 162 -17.16 6.70 7.13
N PHE A 163 -18.37 6.20 7.16
CA PHE A 163 -18.63 4.77 7.04
C PHE A 163 -18.34 4.28 5.62
N ARG A 164 -17.68 3.12 5.55
CA ARG A 164 -17.18 2.58 4.28
C ARG A 164 -18.28 2.36 3.25
N ASP A 165 -19.41 1.81 3.66
CA ASP A 165 -20.56 1.54 2.79
C ASP A 165 -21.14 2.81 2.18
N GLU A 166 -21.27 3.87 2.96
CA GLU A 166 -21.77 5.17 2.49
C GLU A 166 -20.77 5.83 1.53
N LEU A 167 -19.48 5.77 1.85
CA LEU A 167 -18.43 6.32 1.00
C LEU A 167 -18.30 5.57 -0.33
N VAL A 168 -18.46 4.24 -0.34
CA VAL A 168 -18.45 3.46 -1.57
C VAL A 168 -19.63 3.84 -2.45
N ALA A 169 -20.85 3.90 -1.89
CA ALA A 169 -22.04 4.34 -2.65
C ALA A 169 -21.91 5.76 -3.22
N LYS A 170 -21.25 6.67 -2.46
CA LYS A 170 -20.94 8.03 -2.94
C LYS A 170 -19.92 8.00 -4.07
N ALA A 171 -18.88 7.18 -3.95
CA ALA A 171 -17.84 7.04 -4.95
C ALA A 171 -18.35 6.44 -6.26
N ASP A 172 -19.27 5.46 -6.20
CA ASP A 172 -19.92 4.88 -7.38
C ASP A 172 -20.68 5.93 -8.18
N LYS A 173 -21.53 6.73 -7.50
CA LYS A 173 -22.27 7.85 -8.13
C LYS A 173 -21.33 8.88 -8.75
N ARG A 174 -20.22 9.19 -8.06
CA ARG A 174 -19.21 10.12 -8.57
C ARG A 174 -18.51 9.57 -9.80
N LEU A 175 -18.18 8.28 -9.82
CA LEU A 175 -17.59 7.60 -10.97
C LEU A 175 -18.50 7.66 -12.20
N GLU A 176 -19.80 7.38 -12.03
CA GLU A 176 -20.80 7.51 -13.11
C GLU A 176 -20.86 8.92 -13.68
N SER A 177 -20.89 9.93 -12.80
CA SER A 177 -20.84 11.34 -13.21
C SER A 177 -19.59 11.68 -14.03
N LEU A 178 -18.41 11.24 -13.59
CA LEU A 178 -17.16 11.50 -14.32
C LEU A 178 -17.12 10.79 -15.68
N LYS A 179 -17.63 9.57 -15.76
CA LYS A 179 -17.74 8.85 -17.04
C LYS A 179 -18.67 9.59 -18.01
N GLY A 180 -19.79 10.15 -17.49
CA GLY A 180 -20.69 11.01 -18.27
C GLY A 180 -20.02 12.31 -18.75
N MET A 181 -19.04 12.83 -18.03
CA MET A 181 -18.21 13.99 -18.42
C MET A 181 -17.07 13.65 -19.39
N GLY A 182 -16.91 12.37 -19.78
CA GLY A 182 -15.91 11.95 -20.74
C GLY A 182 -14.62 11.34 -20.17
N TYR A 183 -14.52 11.21 -18.84
CA TYR A 183 -13.36 10.53 -18.19
C TYR A 183 -13.51 9.01 -18.29
N LYS A 184 -13.27 8.45 -19.48
CA LYS A 184 -13.52 7.03 -19.78
C LYS A 184 -12.66 6.07 -18.95
N GLU A 185 -11.43 6.46 -18.64
CA GLU A 185 -10.47 5.67 -17.85
C GLU A 185 -10.72 5.77 -16.33
N ALA A 186 -11.69 6.62 -15.91
CA ALA A 186 -11.98 6.79 -14.50
C ALA A 186 -12.46 5.48 -13.86
N GLN A 187 -11.92 5.17 -12.68
CA GLN A 187 -12.18 3.91 -11.99
C GLN A 187 -12.04 4.02 -10.48
N LEU A 188 -12.70 3.13 -9.75
CA LEU A 188 -12.50 2.97 -8.31
C LEU A 188 -11.38 1.96 -8.05
N TYR A 189 -10.49 2.31 -7.15
CA TYR A 189 -9.40 1.47 -6.71
C TYR A 189 -9.54 1.12 -5.23
N GLY A 190 -9.72 -0.15 -4.93
CA GLY A 190 -9.85 -0.66 -3.57
C GLY A 190 -11.24 -0.59 -2.95
N ALA A 191 -12.27 -0.12 -3.68
CA ALA A 191 -13.65 -0.13 -3.21
C ALA A 191 -14.24 -1.55 -3.17
N ASP A 192 -13.84 -2.43 -4.12
CA ASP A 192 -14.35 -3.78 -4.23
C ASP A 192 -13.87 -4.67 -3.07
N SER A 193 -14.83 -5.20 -2.31
CA SER A 193 -14.57 -6.14 -1.20
C SER A 193 -14.22 -7.56 -1.67
N LYS A 194 -14.47 -7.91 -2.94
CA LYS A 194 -14.09 -9.19 -3.55
C LYS A 194 -12.68 -9.17 -4.16
N GLY A 195 -12.06 -8.01 -4.20
CA GLY A 195 -10.69 -7.84 -4.71
C GLY A 195 -9.63 -8.59 -3.90
N PRO A 196 -8.38 -8.64 -4.39
CA PRO A 196 -7.30 -9.48 -3.83
C PRO A 196 -7.00 -9.24 -2.35
N LEU A 197 -7.28 -8.02 -1.86
CA LEU A 197 -7.04 -7.60 -0.47
C LEU A 197 -8.32 -7.50 0.36
N GLY A 198 -9.46 -8.01 -0.15
CA GLY A 198 -10.76 -7.90 0.54
C GLY A 198 -11.31 -6.47 0.61
N GLY A 199 -10.79 -5.56 -0.22
CA GLY A 199 -11.07 -4.14 -0.21
C GLY A 199 -10.08 -3.33 0.64
N LEU A 200 -10.09 -2.03 0.43
CA LEU A 200 -9.24 -1.06 1.12
C LEU A 200 -10.10 -0.12 1.95
N ASN A 201 -9.68 0.20 3.17
CA ASN A 201 -10.36 1.20 4.00
C ASN A 201 -9.87 2.64 3.71
N ALA A 202 -8.77 2.78 2.96
CA ALA A 202 -8.45 4.01 2.24
C ALA A 202 -8.43 3.67 0.75
N PHE A 203 -9.49 4.04 0.05
CA PHE A 203 -9.72 3.74 -1.36
C PHE A 203 -9.82 5.01 -2.20
N PHE A 204 -9.71 4.87 -3.51
CA PHE A 204 -9.52 5.99 -4.42
C PHE A 204 -10.49 5.94 -5.59
N LEU A 205 -10.90 7.12 -6.05
CA LEU A 205 -11.38 7.33 -7.41
C LEU A 205 -10.23 7.92 -8.21
N LEU A 206 -9.78 7.18 -9.22
CA LEU A 206 -8.66 7.54 -10.10
C LEU A 206 -9.23 7.98 -11.45
N LEU A 207 -8.60 8.98 -12.09
CA LEU A 207 -8.95 9.44 -13.44
C LEU A 207 -8.26 8.62 -14.55
N ASP A 208 -7.31 7.78 -14.19
CA ASP A 208 -6.49 6.97 -15.09
C ASP A 208 -6.19 5.61 -14.44
N LYS A 209 -5.42 4.76 -15.13
CA LYS A 209 -5.02 3.44 -14.64
C LYS A 209 -4.25 3.55 -13.31
N PRO A 210 -4.36 2.56 -12.40
CA PRO A 210 -3.63 2.57 -11.13
C PRO A 210 -2.12 2.73 -11.31
N THR A 211 -1.55 2.10 -12.35
CA THR A 211 -0.12 2.18 -12.67
C THR A 211 0.36 3.59 -12.95
N THR A 212 -0.46 4.45 -13.54
CA THR A 212 -0.16 5.87 -13.74
C THR A 212 0.07 6.60 -12.39
N TYR A 213 -0.63 6.17 -11.35
CA TYR A 213 -0.47 6.71 -9.99
C TYR A 213 0.58 5.97 -9.15
N GLY A 214 1.33 5.01 -9.74
CA GLY A 214 2.29 4.18 -9.03
C GLY A 214 1.64 3.15 -8.11
N LEU A 215 0.38 2.81 -8.35
CA LEU A 215 -0.34 1.77 -7.64
C LEU A 215 -0.30 0.45 -8.42
N PRO A 216 -0.12 -0.71 -7.76
CA PRO A 216 -0.19 -2.01 -8.43
C PRO A 216 -1.61 -2.29 -8.94
N GLU A 217 -1.77 -2.74 -10.18
CA GLU A 217 -3.09 -3.13 -10.72
C GLU A 217 -3.72 -4.27 -9.92
N LYS A 218 -2.91 -5.25 -9.58
CA LYS A 218 -3.31 -6.44 -8.81
C LYS A 218 -2.38 -6.60 -7.60
N PRO A 219 -2.66 -5.91 -6.49
CA PRO A 219 -1.83 -6.06 -5.30
C PRO A 219 -1.93 -7.50 -4.78
N LEU A 220 -0.78 -8.14 -4.61
CA LEU A 220 -0.69 -9.52 -4.13
C LEU A 220 -0.36 -9.55 -2.64
N LEU A 221 -0.88 -10.56 -1.95
CA LEU A 221 -0.45 -10.92 -0.61
C LEU A 221 0.67 -11.96 -0.73
N PRO A 222 1.89 -11.68 -0.31
CA PRO A 222 3.00 -12.63 -0.40
C PRO A 222 2.65 -13.99 0.22
N GLN A 223 1.89 -14.00 1.30
CA GLN A 223 1.49 -15.21 2.03
C GLN A 223 0.59 -16.16 1.23
N ARG A 224 -0.10 -15.69 0.19
CA ARG A 224 -1.00 -16.53 -0.60
C ARG A 224 -0.26 -17.47 -1.56
N ASN A 225 0.97 -17.15 -1.90
CA ASN A 225 1.79 -17.93 -2.83
C ASN A 225 2.69 -18.95 -2.13
N VAL A 226 2.74 -18.94 -0.80
CA VAL A 226 3.66 -19.80 -0.02
C VAL A 226 3.53 -21.29 -0.37
N LEU A 227 2.32 -21.80 -0.57
CA LEU A 227 2.10 -23.21 -0.95
C LEU A 227 2.69 -23.52 -2.32
N VAL A 228 2.43 -22.69 -3.33
CA VAL A 228 2.96 -22.87 -4.69
C VAL A 228 4.47 -22.78 -4.71
N ASP A 229 5.02 -21.76 -4.07
CA ASP A 229 6.47 -21.52 -3.99
C ASP A 229 7.17 -22.65 -3.21
N SER A 230 6.54 -23.16 -2.15
CA SER A 230 7.06 -24.31 -1.39
C SER A 230 7.06 -25.58 -2.21
N LEU A 231 5.99 -25.89 -2.95
CA LEU A 231 5.92 -27.04 -3.84
C LEU A 231 6.97 -26.98 -4.96
N LEU A 232 7.16 -25.81 -5.56
CA LEU A 232 8.20 -25.58 -6.56
C LEU A 232 9.60 -25.75 -5.98
N SER A 233 9.83 -25.28 -4.76
CA SER A 233 11.11 -25.43 -4.06
C SER A 233 11.42 -26.90 -3.72
N VAL A 234 10.44 -27.64 -3.23
CA VAL A 234 10.57 -29.08 -2.96
C VAL A 234 10.80 -29.85 -4.26
N GLY A 235 10.03 -29.55 -5.31
CA GLY A 235 10.22 -30.15 -6.63
C GLY A 235 11.61 -29.94 -7.21
N SER A 236 12.14 -28.72 -7.13
CA SER A 236 13.50 -28.40 -7.58
C SER A 236 14.59 -29.10 -6.73
N ALA A 237 14.41 -29.16 -5.42
CA ALA A 237 15.32 -29.88 -4.53
C ALA A 237 15.36 -31.39 -4.82
N LEU A 238 14.21 -32.00 -5.10
CA LEU A 238 14.14 -33.40 -5.50
C LEU A 238 14.83 -33.66 -6.84
N LEU A 239 14.64 -32.79 -7.84
CA LEU A 239 15.32 -32.92 -9.14
C LEU A 239 16.85 -32.81 -8.99
N VAL A 240 17.33 -31.87 -8.21
CA VAL A 240 18.76 -31.72 -7.91
C VAL A 240 19.27 -32.92 -7.16
N GLY A 241 18.54 -33.44 -6.17
CA GLY A 241 18.90 -34.64 -5.40
C GLY A 241 19.01 -35.90 -6.26
N VAL A 242 18.02 -36.12 -7.13
CA VAL A 242 18.04 -37.25 -8.08
C VAL A 242 19.20 -37.11 -9.07
N GLY A 243 19.43 -35.91 -9.62
CA GLY A 243 20.55 -35.64 -10.50
C GLY A 243 21.91 -35.91 -9.83
N ALA A 244 22.07 -35.51 -8.58
CA ALA A 244 23.25 -35.80 -7.80
C ALA A 244 23.48 -37.30 -7.60
N VAL A 245 22.44 -38.05 -7.20
CA VAL A 245 22.51 -39.51 -7.03
C VAL A 245 22.92 -40.21 -8.33
N ILE A 246 22.35 -39.83 -9.48
CA ILE A 246 22.69 -40.35 -10.80
C ILE A 246 24.17 -40.05 -11.11
N ALA A 247 24.63 -38.82 -10.93
CA ALA A 247 25.99 -38.41 -11.20
C ALA A 247 27.03 -39.12 -10.30
N PHE A 248 26.70 -39.39 -9.03
CA PHE A 248 27.57 -40.17 -8.14
C PHE A 248 27.57 -41.66 -8.48
N ARG A 249 26.44 -42.21 -8.93
CA ARG A 249 26.32 -43.61 -9.38
C ARG A 249 27.20 -43.86 -10.62
N ASP A 250 27.18 -42.99 -11.60
CA ASP A 250 27.97 -43.13 -12.83
C ASP A 250 29.48 -43.01 -12.57
N ARG A 251 29.89 -42.19 -11.57
CA ARG A 251 31.30 -42.12 -11.15
C ARG A 251 31.81 -43.38 -10.43
N GLY A 252 30.89 -44.14 -9.82
CA GLY A 252 31.22 -45.40 -9.16
C GLY A 252 31.48 -46.59 -10.11
N GLY A 253 30.97 -46.50 -11.36
CA GLY A 253 31.07 -47.54 -12.37
C GLY A 253 32.43 -47.62 -13.12
N ASP A 254 33.23 -46.58 -13.07
CA ASP A 254 34.45 -46.47 -13.88
C ASP A 254 35.75 -46.89 -13.13
N LYS A 255 35.62 -47.60 -12.00
CA LYS A 255 36.78 -48.13 -11.24
C LYS A 255 36.91 -49.65 -11.32
N GLY A 256 36.69 -50.25 -12.49
CA GLY A 256 36.77 -51.68 -12.66
C GLY A 256 37.26 -52.12 -14.02
N GLY A 257 38.43 -51.65 -14.47
CA GLY A 257 38.94 -52.05 -15.77
C GLY A 257 40.37 -51.57 -15.99
N GLY A 258 41.29 -52.16 -15.30
CA GLY A 258 42.71 -51.94 -15.55
C GLY A 258 43.56 -52.79 -14.62
N ASP A 259 43.82 -54.03 -15.07
CA ASP A 259 45.15 -54.64 -14.92
C ASP A 259 45.06 -56.13 -15.21
N ALA A 260 45.56 -56.52 -16.35
CA ALA A 260 46.23 -57.79 -16.61
C ALA A 260 47.26 -57.65 -17.73
#